data_0492c84ebc22e887f6af98b5dd1476c4
#
_entry.id   0492c84ebc22e887f6af98b5dd1476c4
#
_cell.length_a   1.000
_cell.length_b   1.000
_cell.length_c   1.000
_cell.angle_alpha   90.00
_cell.angle_beta   90.00
_cell.angle_gamma   90.00
#
_symmetry.space_group_name_H-M   'P 1'
#
loop_
_entity.id
_entity.type
_entity.pdbx_description
1 polymer ?
#
loop_
_entity_poly.entity_id
_entity_poly.type
_entity_poly.pdbx_seq_one_letter_code
_entity_poly.pdbx_strand_id
1 'polypeptide(L)'
;YEITTRLVGSEMCIRDSYVIKDDTGIHGVFAFIIGKEPTYEKIEQGAWISDTEYGTLHRVAGDGTIHGIFDKIVDFCGRKIEHLRVDTHEQNRIMQHLISRNGFQKCGIIHVLDGTPRIAYERLKE
;
A
#
# COMPACT_ATOMS: atom_id res chain seq x y z
N TYR A 1 8.11 8.11 16.34
CA TYR A 1 8.60 7.88 14.98
C TYR A 1 8.12 8.97 14.03
N GLU A 2 8.76 9.03 12.88
CA GLU A 2 8.44 10.01 11.84
C GLU A 2 8.32 9.29 10.50
N ILE A 3 7.33 9.69 9.70
CA ILE A 3 7.21 9.22 8.32
C ILE A 3 7.56 10.39 7.41
N THR A 4 8.56 10.18 6.55
CA THR A 4 9.05 11.24 5.68
C THR A 4 9.43 10.67 4.31
N THR A 5 9.55 11.54 3.32
CA THR A 5 9.98 11.12 1.99
C THR A 5 11.42 10.65 2.02
N ARG A 6 11.71 9.64 1.19
CA ARG A 6 13.05 9.10 1.07
C ARG A 6 13.81 9.82 -0.03
N LEU A 7 14.98 10.33 0.30
CA LEU A 7 15.87 10.96 -0.67
C LEU A 7 16.77 9.89 -1.28
N VAL A 8 16.50 9.51 -2.50
CA VAL A 8 17.33 8.54 -3.21
C VAL A 8 17.58 9.02 -4.63
N GLY A 9 18.77 9.43 -4.90
CA GLY A 9 19.34 9.65 -6.21
C GLY A 9 18.50 10.30 -7.31
N SER A 10 17.37 9.74 -7.66
CA SER A 10 16.54 10.22 -8.76
C SER A 10 15.33 10.99 -8.25
N GLU A 11 15.07 12.15 -8.82
CA GLU A 11 13.92 12.96 -8.45
C GLU A 11 12.59 12.25 -8.65
N MET A 12 12.52 11.39 -9.64
CA MET A 12 11.27 10.68 -9.95
C MET A 12 10.89 9.66 -8.88
N CYS A 13 11.86 9.18 -8.12
CA CYS A 13 11.62 8.18 -7.08
C CYS A 13 11.28 8.80 -5.74
N ILE A 14 11.61 10.07 -5.53
CA ILE A 14 11.51 10.73 -4.24
C ILE A 14 10.08 10.93 -3.79
N ARG A 15 9.19 11.26 -4.71
CA ARG A 15 7.80 11.64 -4.38
C ARG A 15 6.97 10.48 -3.90
N ASP A 16 7.33 9.26 -4.31
CA ASP A 16 6.50 8.08 -4.09
C ASP A 16 7.03 7.17 -2.99
N SER A 17 8.25 7.44 -2.50
CA SER A 17 8.91 6.59 -1.52
C SER A 17 8.99 7.29 -0.16
N TYR A 18 8.64 6.54 0.88
CA TYR A 18 8.62 7.03 2.26
C TYR A 18 9.40 6.10 3.16
N VAL A 19 9.93 6.66 4.22
CA VAL A 19 10.60 5.88 5.27
C VAL A 19 9.94 6.19 6.61
N ILE A 20 9.97 5.21 7.50
CA ILE A 20 9.53 5.35 8.89
C ILE A 20 10.79 5.28 9.73
N LYS A 21 11.09 6.34 10.46
CA LYS A 21 12.32 6.44 11.21
C LYS A 21 12.10 7.02 12.60
N ASP A 22 13.07 6.76 13.47
CA ASP A 22 13.16 7.38 14.79
C ASP A 22 14.63 7.66 15.09
N ASP A 23 14.94 7.92 16.37
CA ASP A 23 16.31 8.23 16.80
C ASP A 23 17.32 7.13 16.49
N THR A 24 16.86 5.89 16.36
CA THR A 24 17.73 4.75 16.12
C THR A 24 17.94 4.42 14.66
N GLY A 25 17.20 5.07 13.75
CA GLY A 25 17.38 4.87 12.32
C GLY A 25 16.06 4.60 11.58
N ILE A 26 16.21 4.02 10.39
CA ILE A 26 15.06 3.69 9.53
C ILE A 26 14.57 2.29 9.87
N HIS A 27 13.27 2.14 10.14
CA HIS A 27 12.64 0.89 10.53
C HIS A 27 11.62 0.36 9.54
N GLY A 28 11.26 1.15 8.55
CA GLY A 28 10.32 0.71 7.53
C GLY A 28 10.38 1.60 6.30
N VAL A 29 9.89 1.03 5.20
CA VAL A 29 9.80 1.75 3.92
C VAL A 29 8.49 1.36 3.25
N PHE A 30 7.96 2.27 2.45
CA PHE A 30 6.83 1.97 1.59
C PHE A 30 6.77 2.95 0.43
N ALA A 31 6.08 2.57 -0.63
CA ALA A 31 5.78 3.47 -1.73
C ALA A 31 4.29 3.78 -1.72
N PHE A 32 3.93 5.01 -2.04
CA PHE A 32 2.55 5.45 -2.07
C PHE A 32 2.33 6.41 -3.24
N ILE A 33 1.42 6.05 -4.14
CA ILE A 33 1.17 6.80 -5.36
C ILE A 33 -0.32 7.10 -5.46
N ILE A 34 -0.66 8.37 -5.64
CA ILE A 34 -2.05 8.80 -5.89
C ILE A 34 -2.23 8.90 -7.39
N GLY A 35 -3.24 8.21 -7.92
CA GLY A 35 -3.53 8.18 -9.34
C GLY A 35 -3.70 6.75 -9.84
N LYS A 36 -3.91 6.61 -11.14
CA LYS A 36 -4.17 5.31 -11.73
C LYS A 36 -2.93 4.43 -11.72
N GLU A 37 -3.13 3.20 -11.24
CA GLU A 37 -2.11 2.16 -11.29
C GLU A 37 -2.42 1.25 -12.49
N PRO A 38 -1.53 1.17 -13.49
CA PRO A 38 -1.81 0.38 -14.70
C PRO A 38 -2.20 -1.07 -14.44
N THR A 39 -1.59 -1.73 -13.47
CA THR A 39 -1.91 -3.13 -13.17
C THR A 39 -3.27 -3.30 -12.50
N TYR A 40 -3.89 -2.21 -12.06
CA TYR A 40 -5.21 -2.24 -11.43
C TYR A 40 -6.35 -2.00 -12.39
N GLU A 41 -6.08 -1.67 -13.65
CA GLU A 41 -7.13 -1.41 -14.61
C GLU A 41 -7.92 -2.66 -14.96
N LYS A 42 -7.27 -3.81 -14.91
CA LYS A 42 -7.93 -5.09 -15.19
C LYS A 42 -7.98 -5.94 -13.93
N ILE A 43 -9.19 -6.24 -13.48
CA ILE A 43 -9.41 -7.07 -12.30
C ILE A 43 -10.30 -8.25 -12.67
N GLU A 44 -9.97 -9.43 -12.15
CA GLU A 44 -10.69 -10.67 -12.41
C GLU A 44 -11.30 -11.21 -11.12
N GLN A 45 -12.28 -12.08 -11.26
CA GLN A 45 -12.95 -12.75 -10.14
C GLN A 45 -13.56 -11.77 -9.15
N GLY A 46 -13.99 -10.63 -9.64
CA GLY A 46 -14.58 -9.59 -8.82
C GLY A 46 -14.54 -8.26 -9.53
N ALA A 47 -14.65 -7.19 -8.76
CA ALA A 47 -14.65 -5.83 -9.30
C ALA A 47 -14.25 -4.84 -8.22
N TRP A 48 -13.68 -3.71 -8.66
CA TRP A 48 -13.43 -2.59 -7.75
C TRP A 48 -14.77 -2.00 -7.30
N ILE A 49 -14.80 -1.50 -6.06
CA ILE A 49 -16.01 -0.93 -5.46
C ILE A 49 -16.27 0.48 -6.00
N SER A 50 -15.22 1.26 -6.17
CA SER A 50 -15.34 2.65 -6.58
C SER A 50 -14.35 2.99 -7.68
N ASP A 51 -14.72 3.89 -8.57
CA ASP A 51 -13.87 4.38 -9.65
C ASP A 51 -13.30 5.76 -9.37
N THR A 52 -13.44 6.27 -8.14
CA THR A 52 -12.85 7.56 -7.78
C THR A 52 -11.34 7.45 -7.68
N GLU A 53 -10.66 8.59 -7.65
CA GLU A 53 -9.21 8.64 -7.51
C GLU A 53 -8.77 7.90 -6.24
N TYR A 54 -7.69 7.19 -6.33
CA TYR A 54 -7.20 6.37 -5.23
C TYR A 54 -5.70 6.47 -5.06
N GLY A 55 -5.24 6.11 -3.87
CA GLY A 55 -3.83 5.95 -3.57
C GLY A 55 -3.48 4.49 -3.45
N THR A 56 -2.35 4.10 -4.00
CA THR A 56 -1.89 2.71 -4.00
C THR A 56 -0.66 2.56 -3.12
N LEU A 57 -0.72 1.59 -2.21
CA LEU A 57 0.40 1.20 -1.34
C LEU A 57 1.20 0.10 -2.01
N HIS A 58 2.52 0.30 -2.10
CA HIS A 58 3.44 -0.66 -2.69
C HIS A 58 4.65 -0.88 -1.80
N ARG A 59 5.28 -2.04 -1.94
CA ARG A 59 6.61 -2.31 -1.39
C ARG A 59 6.71 -1.99 0.10
N VAL A 60 5.68 -2.37 0.84
CA VAL A 60 5.69 -2.17 2.29
C VAL A 60 6.65 -3.17 2.92
N ALA A 61 7.60 -2.66 3.68
CA ALA A 61 8.57 -3.49 4.39
C ALA A 61 8.94 -2.84 5.72
N GLY A 62 9.16 -3.66 6.71
CA GLY A 62 9.58 -3.21 8.03
C GLY A 62 10.58 -4.17 8.63
N ASP A 63 11.34 -3.69 9.62
CA ASP A 63 12.37 -4.49 10.29
C ASP A 63 11.84 -5.16 11.57
N GLY A 64 10.55 -5.02 11.86
CA GLY A 64 9.94 -5.61 13.04
C GLY A 64 10.11 -4.81 14.33
N THR A 65 10.83 -3.70 14.29
CA THR A 65 11.10 -2.89 15.46
C THR A 65 9.90 -2.08 15.91
N ILE A 66 9.16 -1.50 14.95
CA ILE A 66 7.98 -0.70 15.26
C ILE A 66 6.75 -1.58 15.22
N HIS A 67 6.07 -1.69 16.36
CA HIS A 67 4.85 -2.48 16.46
C HIS A 67 3.71 -1.82 15.68
N GLY A 68 2.95 -2.62 14.91
CA GLY A 68 1.81 -2.10 14.16
C GLY A 68 2.19 -1.16 13.03
N ILE A 69 3.33 -1.39 12.39
CA ILE A 69 3.84 -0.49 11.36
C ILE A 69 2.88 -0.31 10.19
N PHE A 70 2.21 -1.38 9.77
CA PHE A 70 1.27 -1.29 8.65
C PHE A 70 0.05 -0.43 9.02
N ASP A 71 -0.44 -0.55 10.24
CA ASP A 71 -1.54 0.28 10.73
C ASP A 71 -1.18 1.77 10.66
N LYS A 72 0.06 2.10 11.00
CA LYS A 72 0.57 3.47 10.99
C LYS A 72 0.71 3.99 9.55
N ILE A 73 1.15 3.14 8.64
CA ILE A 73 1.26 3.49 7.23
C ILE A 73 -0.12 3.78 6.63
N VAL A 74 -1.10 2.93 6.91
CA VAL A 74 -2.46 3.11 6.42
C VAL A 74 -3.07 4.40 6.94
N ASP A 75 -2.85 4.70 8.22
CA ASP A 75 -3.35 5.93 8.83
C ASP A 75 -2.73 7.16 8.15
N PHE A 76 -1.44 7.14 7.92
CA PHE A 76 -0.72 8.23 7.25
C PHE A 76 -1.26 8.45 5.83
N CYS A 77 -1.41 7.39 5.05
CA CYS A 77 -1.88 7.47 3.68
C CYS A 77 -3.36 7.86 3.61
N GLY A 78 -4.16 7.37 4.54
CA GLY A 78 -5.59 7.69 4.61
C GLY A 78 -5.90 9.14 4.90
N ARG A 79 -4.93 9.86 5.48
CA ARG A 79 -5.08 11.31 5.69
C ARG A 79 -4.81 12.09 4.41
N LYS A 80 -4.12 11.49 3.44
CA LYS A 80 -3.82 12.13 2.15
C LYS A 80 -4.94 11.92 1.15
N ILE A 81 -5.55 10.73 1.17
CA ILE A 81 -6.66 10.40 0.28
C ILE A 81 -7.50 9.30 0.94
N GLU A 82 -8.81 9.41 0.85
CA GLU A 82 -9.73 8.48 1.50
C GLU A 82 -9.76 7.09 0.84
N HIS A 83 -9.62 7.06 -0.47
CA HIS A 83 -9.73 5.83 -1.25
C HIS A 83 -8.36 5.21 -1.42
N LEU A 84 -8.15 4.06 -0.81
CA LEU A 84 -6.87 3.34 -0.85
C LEU A 84 -7.04 1.98 -1.51
N ARG A 85 -6.03 1.56 -2.25
CA ARG A 85 -5.96 0.23 -2.83
C ARG A 85 -4.61 -0.40 -2.50
N VAL A 86 -4.60 -1.72 -2.37
CA VAL A 86 -3.39 -2.48 -2.08
C VAL A 86 -3.57 -3.88 -2.63
N ASP A 87 -2.46 -4.53 -2.97
CA ASP A 87 -2.50 -5.93 -3.37
C ASP A 87 -1.43 -6.71 -2.60
N THR A 88 -1.62 -8.01 -2.52
CA THR A 88 -0.65 -8.88 -1.88
C THR A 88 -0.70 -10.27 -2.49
N HIS A 89 0.39 -11.02 -2.34
CA HIS A 89 0.48 -12.39 -2.83
C HIS A 89 -0.44 -13.31 -2.02
N GLU A 90 -1.03 -14.29 -2.69
CA GLU A 90 -1.97 -15.21 -2.04
C GLU A 90 -1.33 -16.03 -0.93
N GLN A 91 -0.02 -16.19 -0.92
CA GLN A 91 0.70 -16.92 0.13
C GLN A 91 1.11 -16.03 1.29
N ASN A 92 0.97 -14.73 1.16
CA ASN A 92 1.34 -13.80 2.23
C ASN A 92 0.16 -13.60 3.18
N ARG A 93 -0.07 -14.59 4.03
CA ARG A 93 -1.22 -14.58 4.94
C ARG A 93 -1.13 -13.50 6.00
N ILE A 94 0.08 -13.18 6.44
CA ILE A 94 0.28 -12.12 7.41
C ILE A 94 -0.20 -10.79 6.86
N MET A 95 0.22 -10.46 5.62
CA MET A 95 -0.21 -9.22 5.00
C MET A 95 -1.71 -9.20 4.72
N GLN A 96 -2.29 -10.33 4.30
CA GLN A 96 -3.74 -10.43 4.10
C GLN A 96 -4.50 -10.09 5.38
N HIS A 97 -4.02 -10.60 6.51
CA HIS A 97 -4.63 -10.32 7.80
C HIS A 97 -4.51 -8.85 8.17
N LEU A 98 -3.34 -8.25 7.99
CA LEU A 98 -3.12 -6.84 8.30
C LEU A 98 -3.97 -5.93 7.42
N ILE A 99 -4.10 -6.26 6.15
CA ILE A 99 -4.92 -5.51 5.21
C ILE A 99 -6.39 -5.56 5.63
N SER A 100 -6.90 -6.76 5.93
CA SER A 100 -8.28 -6.93 6.35
C SER A 100 -8.57 -6.22 7.66
N ARG A 101 -7.63 -6.28 8.60
CA ARG A 101 -7.76 -5.61 9.90
C ARG A 101 -7.87 -4.09 9.76
N ASN A 102 -7.29 -3.53 8.72
CA ASN A 102 -7.33 -2.10 8.47
C ASN A 102 -8.53 -1.63 7.64
N GLY A 103 -9.53 -2.49 7.50
CA GLY A 103 -10.79 -2.10 6.87
C GLY A 103 -10.83 -2.24 5.37
N PHE A 104 -9.85 -2.89 4.77
CA PHE A 104 -9.86 -3.15 3.34
C PHE A 104 -10.74 -4.35 3.02
N GLN A 105 -11.42 -4.30 1.88
CA GLN A 105 -12.25 -5.39 1.39
C GLN A 105 -11.59 -6.04 0.18
N LYS A 106 -11.63 -7.35 0.13
CA LYS A 106 -11.14 -8.10 -1.02
C LYS A 106 -12.03 -7.81 -2.23
N CYS A 107 -11.43 -7.42 -3.33
CA CYS A 107 -12.16 -7.05 -4.55
C CYS A 107 -12.01 -8.06 -5.68
N GLY A 108 -10.89 -8.74 -5.79
CA GLY A 108 -10.64 -9.68 -6.86
C GLY A 108 -9.17 -9.97 -7.03
N ILE A 109 -8.80 -10.35 -8.23
CA ILE A 109 -7.43 -10.72 -8.58
C ILE A 109 -6.91 -9.78 -9.67
N ILE A 110 -5.73 -9.22 -9.45
CA ILE A 110 -5.01 -8.47 -10.48
C ILE A 110 -3.74 -9.23 -10.84
N HIS A 111 -3.11 -8.83 -11.92
CA HIS A 111 -1.84 -9.41 -12.35
C HIS A 111 -0.80 -8.30 -12.41
N VAL A 112 0.31 -8.50 -11.70
CA VAL A 112 1.42 -7.53 -11.74
C VAL A 112 2.20 -7.71 -13.04
N LEU A 113 3.22 -6.86 -13.27
CA LEU A 113 3.90 -6.78 -14.56
C LEU A 113 4.48 -8.10 -15.05
N ASP A 114 4.93 -8.98 -14.15
CA ASP A 114 5.47 -10.28 -14.53
C ASP A 114 4.40 -11.35 -14.71
N GLY A 115 3.12 -10.98 -14.63
CA GLY A 115 2.02 -11.92 -14.80
C GLY A 115 1.57 -12.62 -13.52
N THR A 116 2.26 -12.41 -12.41
CA THR A 116 1.92 -13.04 -11.13
C THR A 116 0.57 -12.53 -10.61
N PRO A 117 -0.34 -13.44 -10.24
CA PRO A 117 -1.62 -13.01 -9.67
C PRO A 117 -1.45 -12.50 -8.25
N ARG A 118 -2.21 -11.48 -7.92
CA ARG A 118 -2.23 -10.88 -6.59
C ARG A 118 -3.67 -10.64 -6.16
N ILE A 119 -3.91 -10.77 -4.87
CA ILE A 119 -5.24 -10.46 -4.31
C ILE A 119 -5.32 -8.95 -4.15
N ALA A 120 -6.36 -8.36 -4.71
CA ALA A 120 -6.56 -6.92 -4.70
C ALA A 120 -7.59 -6.52 -3.65
N TYR A 121 -7.30 -5.45 -2.94
CA TYR A 121 -8.14 -4.95 -1.86
C TYR A 121 -8.37 -3.45 -2.01
N GLU A 122 -9.49 -2.99 -1.47
CA GLU A 122 -9.87 -1.58 -1.55
C GLU A 122 -10.48 -1.15 -0.22
N ARG A 123 -10.18 0.07 0.17
CA ARG A 123 -10.74 0.69 1.37
C ARG A 123 -11.29 2.05 1.01
N LEU A 124 -12.53 2.27 1.38
CA LEU A 124 -13.18 3.58 1.26
C LEU A 124 -13.46 4.06 2.67
N LYS A 125 -13.02 5.26 2.97
CA LYS A 125 -13.26 5.85 4.28
C LYS A 125 -14.69 6.38 4.33
N GLU A 126 -15.38 6.08 5.38
CA GLU A 126 -16.73 6.59 5.63
C GLU A 126 -16.72 7.99 6.20
#